data_fa5f3539f98a74127cfdc8b16e074d17
#
_entry.id   fa5f3539f98a74127cfdc8b16e074d17
#
_cell.length_a   1.000
_cell.length_b   1.000
_cell.length_c   1.000
_cell.angle_alpha   90.00
_cell.angle_beta   90.00
_cell.angle_gamma   90.00
#
_symmetry.space_group_name_H-M   'P 1'
#
loop_
_entity.id
_entity.type
_entity.pdbx_description
1 polymer ?
#
loop_
_entity_poly.entity_id
_entity_poly.type
_entity_poly.pdbx_seq_one_letter_code
_entity_poly.pdbx_strand_id
1 'polypeptide(L)'
;MTIESEDDVWLPVRECPDHYEVNRLGQIRNSGGYHRSFTGRIRKPRFDKKGYVIYVISINSKFRLRYAHRLVADAFLGPIPEDMQVNHKDGDKGNPSLDNLEIVTNG
;
A
#
# COMPACT_ATOMS: atom_id res chain seq x y z
N MET A 1 -8.84 28.00 -6.44
CA MET A 1 -7.67 27.13 -6.23
C MET A 1 -8.12 25.82 -5.56
N THR A 2 -7.77 24.73 -6.15
CA THR A 2 -8.16 23.43 -5.62
C THR A 2 -7.19 23.03 -4.50
N ILE A 3 -7.73 22.74 -3.33
CA ILE A 3 -6.92 22.24 -2.23
C ILE A 3 -6.91 20.71 -2.37
N GLU A 4 -5.73 20.14 -2.52
CA GLU A 4 -5.61 18.69 -2.56
C GLU A 4 -6.01 18.11 -1.20
N SER A 5 -6.88 17.10 -1.23
CA SER A 5 -7.23 16.40 0.00
C SER A 5 -6.06 15.50 0.42
N GLU A 6 -6.04 15.10 1.68
CA GLU A 6 -5.02 14.17 2.16
C GLU A 6 -5.06 12.85 1.40
N ASP A 7 -6.23 12.48 0.87
CA ASP A 7 -6.41 11.24 0.10
C ASP A 7 -5.71 11.30 -1.26
N ASP A 8 -5.35 12.49 -1.75
CA ASP A 8 -4.66 12.66 -3.02
C ASP A 8 -3.15 12.54 -2.90
N VAL A 9 -2.65 12.32 -1.69
CA VAL A 9 -1.21 12.14 -1.47
C VAL A 9 -0.81 10.72 -1.81
N TRP A 10 0.14 10.59 -2.73
CA TRP A 10 0.69 9.30 -3.13
C TRP A 10 2.16 9.25 -2.78
N LEU A 11 2.58 8.19 -2.10
CA LEU A 11 3.98 7.98 -1.73
C LEU A 11 4.54 6.76 -2.45
N PRO A 12 5.86 6.76 -2.74
CA PRO A 12 6.46 5.60 -3.40
C PRO A 12 6.39 4.35 -2.51
N VAL A 13 6.15 3.20 -3.16
CA VAL A 13 6.27 1.91 -2.48
C VAL A 13 7.77 1.65 -2.27
N ARG A 14 8.20 1.47 -1.03
CA ARG A 14 9.63 1.41 -0.69
C ARG A 14 10.43 0.37 -1.47
N GLU A 15 9.86 -0.81 -1.70
CA GLU A 15 10.55 -1.89 -2.39
C GLU A 15 10.77 -1.62 -3.87
N CYS A 16 9.94 -0.76 -4.48
CA CYS A 16 9.98 -0.47 -5.90
C CYS A 16 9.48 0.95 -6.18
N PRO A 17 10.20 1.96 -5.65
CA PRO A 17 9.71 3.35 -5.68
C PRO A 17 9.53 3.92 -7.08
N ASP A 18 10.25 3.39 -8.06
CA ASP A 18 10.18 3.88 -9.44
C ASP A 18 9.01 3.28 -10.23
N HIS A 19 8.29 2.32 -9.67
CA HIS A 19 7.25 1.59 -10.38
C HIS A 19 5.86 1.78 -9.80
N TYR A 20 5.73 1.94 -8.49
CA TYR A 20 4.44 1.97 -7.81
C TYR A 20 4.38 3.02 -6.72
N GLU A 21 3.17 3.56 -6.53
CA GLU A 21 2.85 4.48 -5.44
C GLU A 21 1.61 3.98 -4.69
N VAL A 22 1.52 4.35 -3.42
CA VAL A 22 0.39 3.98 -2.55
C VAL A 22 -0.19 5.25 -1.92
N ASN A 23 -1.51 5.29 -1.76
CA ASN A 23 -2.18 6.40 -1.09
C ASN A 23 -2.70 5.99 0.31
N ARG A 24 -3.30 6.94 1.03
CA ARG A 24 -3.81 6.71 2.38
C ARG A 24 -4.97 5.71 2.45
N LEU A 25 -5.66 5.50 1.34
CA LEU A 25 -6.78 4.55 1.28
C LEU A 25 -6.32 3.12 1.00
N GLY A 26 -5.04 2.92 0.72
CA GLY A 26 -4.51 1.61 0.39
C GLY A 26 -4.60 1.27 -1.09
N GLN A 27 -4.84 2.25 -1.94
CA GLN A 27 -4.82 2.05 -3.39
C GLN A 27 -3.39 2.11 -3.90
N ILE A 28 -3.10 1.31 -4.92
CA ILE A 28 -1.79 1.24 -5.57
C ILE A 28 -1.95 1.69 -7.02
N ARG A 29 -1.02 2.50 -7.51
CA ARG A 29 -0.98 2.88 -8.92
C ARG A 29 0.43 2.75 -9.49
N ASN A 30 0.50 2.62 -10.80
CA ASN A 30 1.78 2.65 -11.50
C ASN A 30 2.32 4.08 -11.50
N SER A 31 3.58 4.26 -11.12
CA SER A 31 4.20 5.59 -11.05
C SER A 31 5.18 5.87 -12.17
N GLY A 32 5.48 4.87 -13.00
CA GLY A 32 6.44 5.05 -14.09
C GLY A 32 7.13 3.75 -14.45
N GLY A 33 8.44 3.79 -14.57
CA GLY A 33 9.24 2.66 -14.98
C GLY A 33 9.33 2.55 -16.49
N TYR A 34 9.45 1.33 -16.99
CA TYR A 34 9.65 1.11 -18.41
C TYR A 34 8.40 1.38 -19.26
N HIS A 35 7.24 1.33 -18.67
CA HIS A 35 5.97 1.43 -19.39
C HIS A 35 5.23 2.70 -18.99
N ARG A 36 5.65 3.84 -19.55
CA ARG A 36 5.02 5.13 -19.27
C ARG A 36 3.54 5.16 -19.59
N SER A 37 3.09 4.34 -20.51
CA SER A 37 1.67 4.25 -20.86
C SER A 37 0.80 3.76 -19.70
N PHE A 38 1.40 3.15 -18.68
CA PHE A 38 0.68 2.68 -17.49
C PHE A 38 0.79 3.64 -16.30
N THR A 39 1.52 4.74 -16.45
CA THR A 39 1.68 5.72 -15.38
C THR A 39 0.32 6.25 -14.91
N GLY A 40 0.11 6.23 -13.60
CA GLY A 40 -1.15 6.69 -13.01
C GLY A 40 -2.27 5.66 -13.00
N ARG A 41 -2.05 4.49 -13.61
CA ARG A 41 -3.07 3.45 -13.63
C ARG A 41 -3.24 2.82 -12.26
N ILE A 42 -4.45 2.92 -11.69
CA ILE A 42 -4.76 2.33 -10.40
C ILE A 42 -4.91 0.82 -10.56
N ARG A 43 -4.21 0.08 -9.70
CA ARG A 43 -4.22 -1.38 -9.74
C ARG A 43 -5.49 -1.92 -9.11
N LYS A 44 -5.96 -3.05 -9.62
CA LYS A 44 -7.15 -3.70 -9.10
C LYS A 44 -6.80 -4.51 -7.85
N PRO A 45 -7.49 -4.28 -6.72
CA PRO A 45 -7.24 -5.05 -5.51
C PRO A 45 -7.78 -6.47 -5.62
N ARG A 46 -7.16 -7.36 -4.85
CA ARG A 46 -7.64 -8.74 -4.65
C ARG A 46 -7.80 -8.95 -3.16
N PHE A 47 -8.43 -10.04 -2.78
CA PHE A 47 -8.62 -10.40 -1.37
C PHE A 47 -8.08 -11.80 -1.14
N ASP A 48 -7.37 -11.99 -0.02
CA ASP A 48 -6.93 -13.33 0.36
C ASP A 48 -8.07 -14.08 1.07
N LYS A 49 -7.82 -15.30 1.49
CA LYS A 49 -8.83 -16.16 2.15
C LYS A 49 -9.35 -15.57 3.45
N LYS A 50 -8.56 -14.71 4.10
CA LYS A 50 -8.92 -14.09 5.37
C LYS A 50 -9.58 -12.73 5.20
N GLY A 51 -9.68 -12.23 3.97
CA GLY A 51 -10.30 -10.95 3.69
C GLY A 51 -9.35 -9.76 3.63
N TYR A 52 -8.04 -9.98 3.74
CA TYR A 52 -7.06 -8.92 3.58
C TYR A 52 -6.97 -8.46 2.14
N VAL A 53 -6.85 -7.14 1.93
CA VAL A 53 -6.60 -6.59 0.61
C VAL A 53 -5.16 -6.86 0.21
N ILE A 54 -4.97 -7.44 -0.97
CA ILE A 54 -3.65 -7.77 -1.50
C ILE A 54 -3.50 -7.24 -2.92
N TYR A 55 -2.24 -7.00 -3.30
CA TYR A 55 -1.87 -6.64 -4.67
C TYR A 55 -0.75 -7.54 -5.16
N VAL A 56 -0.79 -7.85 -6.45
CA VAL A 56 0.32 -8.53 -7.10
C VAL A 56 1.09 -7.47 -7.86
N ILE A 57 2.32 -7.23 -7.47
CA ILE A 57 3.17 -6.19 -8.07
C ILE A 57 4.47 -6.81 -8.56
N SER A 58 5.11 -6.14 -9.51
CA SER A 58 6.37 -6.60 -10.08
C SER A 58 7.53 -5.94 -9.33
N ILE A 59 8.38 -6.75 -8.72
CA ILE A 59 9.60 -6.30 -8.02
C ILE A 59 10.77 -7.06 -8.60
N ASN A 60 11.74 -6.33 -9.18
CA ASN A 60 12.90 -6.92 -9.82
C ASN A 60 12.52 -7.98 -10.86
N SER A 61 11.54 -7.65 -11.69
CA SER A 61 11.03 -8.51 -12.78
C SER A 61 10.34 -9.78 -12.30
N LYS A 62 9.98 -9.86 -11.02
CA LYS A 62 9.24 -10.99 -10.45
C LYS A 62 7.95 -10.51 -9.83
N PHE A 63 6.86 -11.25 -10.04
CA PHE A 63 5.59 -10.93 -9.41
C PHE A 63 5.60 -11.34 -7.96
N ARG A 64 5.21 -10.41 -7.08
CA ARG A 64 5.16 -10.64 -5.63
C ARG A 64 3.80 -10.18 -5.11
N LEU A 65 3.27 -10.95 -4.17
CA LEU A 65 2.05 -10.60 -3.47
C LEU A 65 2.41 -9.72 -2.28
N ARG A 66 1.70 -8.60 -2.12
CA ARG A 66 1.92 -7.67 -1.01
C ARG A 66 0.59 -7.26 -0.40
N TYR A 67 0.55 -7.16 0.91
CA TYR A 67 -0.64 -6.71 1.63
C TYR A 67 -0.76 -5.20 1.58
N ALA A 68 -1.95 -4.70 1.24
CA ALA A 68 -2.21 -3.26 1.14
C ALA A 68 -1.92 -2.54 2.45
N HIS A 69 -2.37 -3.10 3.59
CA HIS A 69 -2.14 -2.47 4.90
C HIS A 69 -0.66 -2.32 5.23
N ARG A 70 0.16 -3.28 4.84
CA ARG A 70 1.60 -3.17 5.06
C ARG A 70 2.24 -2.14 4.13
N LEU A 71 1.80 -2.05 2.90
CA LEU A 71 2.31 -1.03 1.96
C LEU A 71 1.98 0.38 2.45
N VAL A 72 0.75 0.59 2.94
CA VAL A 72 0.32 1.87 3.50
C VAL A 72 1.15 2.22 4.74
N ALA A 73 1.24 1.31 5.70
CA ALA A 73 1.96 1.56 6.94
C ALA A 73 3.45 1.84 6.67
N ASP A 74 4.07 1.05 5.81
CA ASP A 74 5.48 1.22 5.48
C ASP A 74 5.76 2.57 4.83
N ALA A 75 4.88 3.03 3.94
CA ALA A 75 5.07 4.29 3.22
C ALA A 75 4.77 5.51 4.09
N PHE A 76 3.71 5.48 4.88
CA PHE A 76 3.24 6.65 5.63
C PHE A 76 3.72 6.69 7.09
N LEU A 77 3.93 5.54 7.72
CA LEU A 77 4.38 5.47 9.11
C LEU A 77 5.87 5.12 9.24
N GLY A 78 6.50 4.78 8.13
CA GLY A 78 7.91 4.40 8.09
C GLY A 78 8.12 2.89 8.15
N PRO A 79 9.37 2.43 8.02
CA PRO A 79 9.65 1.01 8.00
C PRO A 79 9.11 0.32 9.24
N ILE A 80 8.45 -0.81 9.04
CA ILE A 80 7.86 -1.58 10.15
C ILE A 80 8.95 -2.44 10.78
N PRO A 81 9.24 -2.26 12.09
CA PRO A 81 10.24 -3.09 12.77
C PRO A 81 9.87 -4.58 12.73
N GLU A 82 10.87 -5.45 12.72
CA GLU A 82 10.65 -6.90 12.63
C GLU A 82 9.80 -7.47 13.77
N ASP A 83 9.91 -6.88 14.95
CA ASP A 83 9.18 -7.33 16.12
C ASP A 83 7.79 -6.68 16.26
N MET A 84 7.35 -5.98 15.21
CA MET A 84 6.06 -5.30 15.23
C MET A 84 5.20 -5.73 14.05
N GLN A 85 3.91 -5.50 14.17
CA GLN A 85 2.93 -5.83 13.15
C GLN A 85 1.95 -4.68 12.96
N VAL A 86 1.25 -4.70 11.82
CA VAL A 86 0.23 -3.71 11.49
C VAL A 86 -1.13 -4.27 11.88
N ASN A 87 -1.86 -3.54 12.71
CA ASN A 87 -3.19 -3.94 13.17
C ASN A 87 -4.26 -3.04 12.55
N HIS A 88 -5.39 -3.65 12.20
CA HIS A 88 -6.59 -2.94 11.74
C HIS A 88 -7.42 -2.57 12.97
N LYS A 89 -7.53 -1.29 13.27
CA LYS A 89 -8.18 -0.83 14.51
C LYS A 89 -9.63 -1.29 14.65
N ASP A 90 -10.36 -1.31 13.54
CA ASP A 90 -11.78 -1.75 13.54
C ASP A 90 -11.95 -3.25 13.34
N GLY A 91 -10.85 -4.00 13.19
CA GLY A 91 -10.90 -5.42 12.91
C GLY A 91 -11.27 -5.78 11.48
N ASP A 92 -11.56 -4.80 10.64
CA ASP A 92 -11.92 -5.04 9.23
C ASP A 92 -10.67 -5.17 8.36
N LYS A 93 -10.32 -6.37 8.00
CA LYS A 93 -9.16 -6.69 7.17
C LYS A 93 -9.27 -6.12 5.75
N GLY A 94 -10.47 -5.83 5.31
CA GLY A 94 -10.73 -5.21 4.00
C GLY A 94 -10.60 -3.70 4.01
N ASN A 95 -10.24 -3.10 5.15
CA ASN A 95 -10.08 -1.65 5.28
C ASN A 95 -8.62 -1.28 5.55
N PRO A 96 -7.79 -1.14 4.50
CA PRO A 96 -6.37 -0.85 4.66
C PRO A 96 -6.05 0.65 4.76
N SER A 97 -7.06 1.49 5.00
CA SER A 97 -6.86 2.94 5.11
C SER A 97 -5.95 3.30 6.27
N LEU A 98 -5.08 4.27 6.06
CA LEU A 98 -4.08 4.69 7.05
C LEU A 98 -4.72 5.00 8.42
N ASP A 99 -5.86 5.69 8.43
CA ASP A 99 -6.55 6.06 9.67
C ASP A 99 -7.02 4.86 10.48
N ASN A 100 -7.10 3.70 9.85
CA ASN A 100 -7.53 2.45 10.48
C ASN A 100 -6.35 1.56 10.92
N LEU A 101 -5.12 2.01 10.68
CA LEU A 101 -3.93 1.19 10.94
C LEU A 101 -3.15 1.69 12.14
N GLU A 102 -2.55 0.75 12.84
CA GLU A 102 -1.60 1.05 13.91
C GLU A 102 -0.50 0.00 13.92
N ILE A 103 0.68 0.39 14.36
CA ILE A 103 1.81 -0.53 14.50
C ILE A 103 1.84 -0.98 15.95
N VAL A 104 1.79 -2.28 16.18
CA VAL A 104 1.74 -2.87 17.52
C VAL A 104 2.82 -3.94 17.66
N THR A 105 3.17 -4.25 18.90
CA THR A 105 4.13 -5.31 19.19
C THR A 105 3.53 -6.69 18.92
N ASN A 106 4.39 -7.66 18.59
CA ASN A 106 4.00 -9.04 18.32
C ASN A 106 3.85 -9.81 19.62
N GLY A 107 3.46 -9.34 20.59
CA GLY A 107 3.43 -10.12 21.79
C GLY A 107 2.14 -10.04 22.58
#